data_2670c3090555c8e3396c60bf13103de4
#
_entry.id   2670c3090555c8e3396c60bf13103de4
#
_cell.length_a   1.000
_cell.length_b   1.000
_cell.length_c   1.000
_cell.angle_alpha   90.00
_cell.angle_beta   90.00
_cell.angle_gamma   90.00
#
_symmetry.space_group_name_H-M   'P 1'
#
loop_
_entity.id
_entity.type
_entity.pdbx_description
1 polymer ?
#
loop_
_entity_poly.entity_id
_entity_poly.type
_entity_poly.pdbx_seq_one_letter_code
_entity_poly.pdbx_strand_id
1 'polypeptide(L)'
;MTRLRMLVLAAVLIASLLVPAGNAAADSPAAKMIRKVNAYRQHRGLRPLHQSRSLNHSSHRYAGQMMHSGYFGHQARIRASGRFKRLGEIIEMHRGHRLDIGGALRAWANSPGHNAILLDGNFSYVGAGLVEGRFHGRRTSMWVMHFGRK
;
A
#
# COMPACT_ATOMS: atom_id res chain seq x y z
N MET A 1 -45.52 -47.55 -43.78
CA MET A 1 -44.16 -47.67 -43.21
C MET A 1 -43.60 -46.29 -43.03
N THR A 2 -43.84 -45.68 -41.86
CA THR A 2 -43.52 -44.27 -41.55
C THR A 2 -42.37 -44.26 -40.58
N ARG A 3 -41.21 -43.81 -41.00
CA ARG A 3 -39.99 -43.69 -40.14
C ARG A 3 -40.02 -42.39 -39.38
N LEU A 4 -40.19 -42.50 -38.05
CA LEU A 4 -40.14 -41.43 -37.07
C LEU A 4 -38.66 -41.04 -36.86
N ARG A 5 -38.27 -39.82 -37.22
CA ARG A 5 -36.96 -39.26 -36.97
C ARG A 5 -36.97 -38.54 -35.61
N MET A 6 -36.33 -39.14 -34.62
CA MET A 6 -36.05 -38.52 -33.32
C MET A 6 -34.98 -37.45 -33.50
N LEU A 7 -35.35 -36.21 -33.26
CA LEU A 7 -34.41 -35.09 -33.12
C LEU A 7 -33.95 -35.05 -31.65
N VAL A 8 -32.67 -35.35 -31.40
CA VAL A 8 -32.03 -35.17 -30.09
C VAL A 8 -31.53 -33.75 -30.05
N LEU A 9 -32.15 -32.88 -29.24
CA LEU A 9 -31.65 -31.55 -28.90
C LEU A 9 -30.57 -31.74 -27.81
N ALA A 10 -29.30 -31.52 -28.17
CA ALA A 10 -28.24 -31.41 -27.21
C ALA A 10 -28.24 -30.00 -26.58
N ALA A 11 -28.67 -29.88 -25.34
CA ALA A 11 -28.56 -28.64 -24.58
C ALA A 11 -27.11 -28.47 -24.09
N VAL A 12 -26.39 -27.53 -24.67
CA VAL A 12 -25.05 -27.14 -24.20
C VAL A 12 -25.21 -26.20 -23.02
N LEU A 13 -24.97 -26.70 -21.83
CA LEU A 13 -24.88 -25.91 -20.60
C LEU A 13 -23.53 -25.16 -20.62
N ILE A 14 -23.56 -23.87 -20.93
CA ILE A 14 -22.42 -22.98 -20.73
C ILE A 14 -22.37 -22.63 -19.27
N ALA A 15 -21.55 -23.34 -18.50
CA ALA A 15 -21.23 -22.98 -17.13
C ALA A 15 -20.34 -21.73 -17.17
N SER A 16 -20.93 -20.55 -16.93
CA SER A 16 -20.18 -19.31 -16.73
C SER A 16 -19.35 -19.45 -15.46
N LEU A 17 -18.06 -19.67 -15.60
CA LEU A 17 -17.09 -19.57 -14.50
C LEU A 17 -17.04 -18.10 -14.05
N LEU A 18 -17.78 -17.76 -12.99
CA LEU A 18 -17.55 -16.54 -12.24
C LEU A 18 -16.16 -16.62 -11.63
N VAL A 19 -15.16 -16.07 -12.34
CA VAL A 19 -13.85 -15.79 -11.75
C VAL A 19 -14.09 -14.66 -10.75
N PRO A 20 -13.88 -14.87 -9.42
CA PRO A 20 -13.99 -13.78 -8.47
C PRO A 20 -12.96 -12.73 -8.88
N ALA A 21 -13.43 -11.49 -9.11
CA ALA A 21 -12.54 -10.36 -9.33
C ALA A 21 -11.66 -10.22 -8.08
N GLY A 22 -10.46 -10.77 -8.14
CA GLY A 22 -9.47 -10.67 -7.06
C GLY A 22 -9.32 -9.19 -6.70
N ASN A 23 -9.40 -8.87 -5.41
CA ASN A 23 -9.34 -7.51 -4.88
C ASN A 23 -8.01 -6.86 -5.32
N ALA A 24 -8.00 -6.17 -6.46
CA ALA A 24 -6.82 -5.46 -6.97
C ALA A 24 -6.23 -4.49 -5.93
N ALA A 25 -7.06 -4.01 -4.99
CA ALA A 25 -6.61 -3.21 -3.86
C ALA A 25 -5.73 -4.00 -2.86
N ALA A 26 -5.97 -5.31 -2.69
CA ALA A 26 -5.17 -6.16 -1.79
C ALA A 26 -3.76 -6.43 -2.34
N ASP A 27 -3.58 -6.35 -3.66
CA ASP A 27 -2.30 -6.60 -4.33
C ASP A 27 -1.50 -5.35 -4.67
N SER A 28 -2.01 -4.17 -4.35
CA SER A 28 -1.29 -2.91 -4.56
C SER A 28 0.04 -2.88 -3.79
N PRO A 29 1.08 -2.19 -4.31
CA PRO A 29 2.34 -2.00 -3.60
C PRO A 29 2.15 -1.44 -2.19
N ALA A 30 1.21 -0.51 -2.02
CA ALA A 30 0.87 0.07 -0.71
C ALA A 30 0.33 -0.99 0.26
N ALA A 31 -0.58 -1.86 -0.19
CA ALA A 31 -1.10 -2.95 0.64
C ALA A 31 0.00 -3.96 0.99
N LYS A 32 0.88 -4.29 0.04
CA LYS A 32 2.04 -5.18 0.27
C LYS A 32 2.99 -4.56 1.31
N MET A 33 3.26 -3.26 1.24
CA MET A 33 4.07 -2.56 2.25
C MET A 33 3.44 -2.63 3.64
N ILE A 34 2.15 -2.35 3.75
CA ILE A 34 1.43 -2.41 5.04
C ILE A 34 1.50 -3.81 5.63
N ARG A 35 1.31 -4.87 4.83
CA ARG A 35 1.45 -6.25 5.31
C ARG A 35 2.86 -6.54 5.84
N LYS A 36 3.91 -6.10 5.12
CA LYS A 36 5.30 -6.28 5.58
C LYS A 36 5.59 -5.52 6.86
N VAL A 37 5.11 -4.30 7.00
CA VAL A 37 5.22 -3.51 8.25
C VAL A 37 4.49 -4.21 9.39
N ASN A 38 3.29 -4.73 9.16
CA ASN A 38 2.55 -5.46 10.18
C ASN A 38 3.25 -6.76 10.60
N ALA A 39 3.82 -7.52 9.65
CA ALA A 39 4.64 -8.68 9.97
C ALA A 39 5.87 -8.29 10.80
N TYR A 40 6.56 -7.20 10.43
CA TYR A 40 7.71 -6.67 11.17
C TYR A 40 7.35 -6.29 12.61
N ARG A 41 6.16 -5.68 12.83
CA ARG A 41 5.63 -5.34 14.16
C ARG A 41 5.29 -6.60 14.97
N GLN A 42 4.58 -7.56 14.36
CA GLN A 42 4.20 -8.81 15.03
C GLN A 42 5.41 -9.63 15.49
N HIS A 43 6.48 -9.70 14.71
CA HIS A 43 7.75 -10.31 15.11
C HIS A 43 8.40 -9.64 16.35
N ARG A 44 7.92 -8.47 16.76
CA ARG A 44 8.36 -7.74 17.96
C ARG A 44 7.27 -7.63 19.02
N GLY A 45 6.25 -8.50 18.94
CA GLY A 45 5.17 -8.58 19.93
C GLY A 45 4.16 -7.42 19.87
N LEU A 46 4.19 -6.61 18.81
CA LEU A 46 3.26 -5.49 18.65
C LEU A 46 2.02 -5.89 17.84
N ARG A 47 0.88 -5.31 18.19
CA ARG A 47 -0.36 -5.49 17.42
C ARG A 47 -0.19 -4.93 16.00
N PRO A 48 -0.80 -5.58 14.98
CA PRO A 48 -0.85 -5.04 13.63
C PRO A 48 -1.68 -3.75 13.59
N LEU A 49 -1.34 -2.87 12.66
CA LEU A 49 -2.04 -1.62 12.40
C LEU A 49 -3.18 -1.85 11.42
N HIS A 50 -4.31 -1.19 11.64
CA HIS A 50 -5.43 -1.17 10.72
C HIS A 50 -5.16 -0.22 9.55
N GLN A 51 -5.42 -0.69 8.33
CA GLN A 51 -5.28 0.16 7.15
C GLN A 51 -6.36 1.25 7.16
N SER A 52 -5.96 2.50 6.86
CA SER A 52 -6.84 3.65 6.74
C SER A 52 -6.79 4.25 5.34
N ARG A 53 -7.95 4.35 4.68
CA ARG A 53 -8.06 5.00 3.35
C ARG A 53 -7.59 6.46 3.39
N SER A 54 -7.90 7.18 4.45
CA SER A 54 -7.48 8.56 4.65
C SER A 54 -5.96 8.69 4.73
N LEU A 55 -5.31 7.77 5.47
CA LEU A 55 -3.86 7.75 5.56
C LEU A 55 -3.21 7.27 4.26
N ASN A 56 -3.79 6.30 3.53
CA ASN A 56 -3.32 5.92 2.20
C ASN A 56 -3.35 7.13 1.25
N HIS A 57 -4.48 7.84 1.21
CA HIS A 57 -4.64 9.01 0.35
C HIS A 57 -3.64 10.12 0.71
N SER A 58 -3.47 10.43 1.99
CA SER A 58 -2.52 11.46 2.42
C SER A 58 -1.07 11.08 2.12
N SER A 59 -0.69 9.81 2.32
CA SER A 59 0.64 9.29 1.99
C SER A 59 0.93 9.37 0.50
N HIS A 60 0.00 8.89 -0.34
CA HIS A 60 0.16 8.93 -1.80
C HIS A 60 0.25 10.36 -2.33
N ARG A 61 -0.63 11.25 -1.85
CA ARG A 61 -0.61 12.66 -2.23
C ARG A 61 0.72 13.32 -1.87
N TYR A 62 1.26 13.05 -0.67
CA TYR A 62 2.52 13.66 -0.25
C TYR A 62 3.72 13.09 -1.04
N ALA A 63 3.74 11.80 -1.32
CA ALA A 63 4.74 11.22 -2.21
C ALA A 63 4.71 11.88 -3.61
N GLY A 64 3.51 12.13 -4.16
CA GLY A 64 3.34 12.86 -5.42
C GLY A 64 3.81 14.31 -5.34
N GLN A 65 3.52 15.00 -4.24
CA GLN A 65 3.97 16.38 -4.01
C GLN A 65 5.50 16.46 -3.98
N MET A 66 6.18 15.59 -3.25
CA MET A 66 7.64 15.52 -3.22
C MET A 66 8.23 15.25 -4.61
N MET A 67 7.66 14.28 -5.34
CA MET A 67 8.11 13.94 -6.70
C MET A 67 7.99 15.13 -7.66
N HIS A 68 6.86 15.84 -7.61
CA HIS A 68 6.59 16.98 -8.49
C HIS A 68 7.41 18.22 -8.14
N SER A 69 7.58 18.52 -6.85
CA SER A 69 8.29 19.72 -6.39
C SER A 69 9.82 19.61 -6.46
N GLY A 70 10.35 18.39 -6.64
CA GLY A 70 11.79 18.15 -6.53
C GLY A 70 12.34 18.29 -5.10
N TYR A 71 11.47 18.27 -4.09
CA TYR A 71 11.86 18.33 -2.68
C TYR A 71 11.64 16.99 -2.01
N PHE A 72 12.62 16.51 -1.26
CA PHE A 72 12.52 15.31 -0.44
C PHE A 72 12.74 15.65 1.02
N GLY A 73 11.71 15.48 1.85
CA GLY A 73 11.76 15.77 3.29
C GLY A 73 10.41 15.57 3.95
N HIS A 74 10.40 15.62 5.28
CA HIS A 74 9.16 15.50 6.04
C HIS A 74 8.28 16.74 5.86
N GLN A 75 6.95 16.53 5.85
CA GLN A 75 6.01 17.64 5.83
C GLN A 75 5.85 18.25 7.24
N ALA A 76 5.74 19.57 7.31
CA ALA A 76 5.54 20.26 8.60
C ALA A 76 4.23 19.84 9.30
N ARG A 77 3.21 19.43 8.52
CA ARG A 77 1.92 18.98 9.05
C ARG A 77 1.31 17.91 8.15
N ILE A 78 1.08 16.74 8.70
CA ILE A 78 0.39 15.64 8.00
C ILE A 78 -1.09 16.03 7.82
N ARG A 79 -1.53 16.05 6.55
CA ARG A 79 -2.91 16.38 6.17
C ARG A 79 -3.67 15.10 5.82
N ALA A 80 -4.24 14.45 6.82
CA ALA A 80 -5.13 13.32 6.66
C ALA A 80 -6.55 13.72 7.10
N SER A 81 -7.58 13.27 6.36
CA SER A 81 -8.95 13.40 6.81
C SER A 81 -9.22 12.38 7.92
N GLY A 82 -10.00 12.77 8.92
CA GLY A 82 -10.32 11.96 10.09
C GLY A 82 -9.79 12.57 11.39
N ARG A 83 -10.36 12.10 12.49
CA ARG A 83 -9.99 12.63 13.82
C ARG A 83 -8.83 11.83 14.39
N PHE A 84 -7.62 12.09 13.91
CA PHE A 84 -6.41 11.54 14.50
C PHE A 84 -5.87 12.50 15.57
N LYS A 85 -5.68 11.98 16.77
CA LYS A 85 -5.08 12.73 17.92
C LYS A 85 -3.55 12.76 17.79
N ARG A 86 -2.98 11.75 17.13
CA ARG A 86 -1.54 11.66 16.87
C ARG A 86 -1.31 11.16 15.47
N LEU A 87 -0.35 11.74 14.79
CA LEU A 87 0.12 11.32 13.47
C LEU A 87 1.63 11.16 13.49
N GLY A 88 2.14 10.24 12.69
CA GLY A 88 3.56 10.01 12.44
C GLY A 88 3.80 9.79 10.95
N GLU A 89 5.02 10.06 10.50
CA GLU A 89 5.42 9.91 9.11
C GLU A 89 6.79 9.25 9.00
N ILE A 90 6.92 8.33 8.06
CA ILE A 90 8.20 7.85 7.56
C ILE A 90 8.21 7.98 6.05
N ILE A 91 9.37 8.34 5.51
CA ILE A 91 9.57 8.53 4.07
C ILE A 91 10.82 7.77 3.61
N GLU A 92 10.82 7.33 2.36
CA GLU A 92 11.96 6.68 1.73
C GLU A 92 11.99 7.03 0.24
N MET A 93 13.17 7.23 -0.28
CA MET A 93 13.40 7.48 -1.69
C MET A 93 14.41 6.47 -2.24
N HIS A 94 13.99 5.70 -3.22
CA HIS A 94 14.85 4.72 -3.89
C HIS A 94 15.11 5.12 -5.34
N ARG A 95 16.38 5.19 -5.73
CA ARG A 95 16.76 5.45 -7.12
C ARG A 95 16.83 4.14 -7.90
N GLY A 96 16.31 4.14 -9.13
CA GLY A 96 16.33 2.99 -10.02
C GLY A 96 14.93 2.47 -10.41
N HIS A 97 14.92 1.34 -11.15
CA HIS A 97 13.70 0.78 -11.78
C HIS A 97 12.97 -0.28 -10.95
N ARG A 98 13.49 -0.64 -9.78
CA ARG A 98 12.93 -1.77 -9.02
C ARG A 98 12.15 -1.26 -7.83
N LEU A 99 10.88 -1.63 -7.83
CA LEU A 99 10.04 -1.57 -6.65
C LEU A 99 10.59 -2.55 -5.60
N ASP A 100 11.45 -2.07 -4.71
CA ASP A 100 11.98 -2.88 -3.60
C ASP A 100 11.29 -2.52 -2.29
N ILE A 101 10.11 -3.14 -2.09
CA ILE A 101 9.33 -2.98 -0.85
C ILE A 101 10.14 -3.48 0.37
N GLY A 102 10.91 -4.56 0.18
CA GLY A 102 11.75 -5.11 1.24
C GLY A 102 12.91 -4.19 1.59
N GLY A 103 13.54 -3.58 0.58
CA GLY A 103 14.61 -2.60 0.76
C GLY A 103 14.15 -1.36 1.50
N ALA A 104 13.01 -0.79 1.12
CA ALA A 104 12.44 0.36 1.81
C ALA A 104 12.15 0.04 3.29
N LEU A 105 11.55 -1.12 3.59
CA LEU A 105 11.33 -1.52 4.98
C LEU A 105 12.64 -1.70 5.75
N ARG A 106 13.66 -2.32 5.13
CA ARG A 106 14.98 -2.46 5.77
C ARG A 106 15.65 -1.11 6.04
N ALA A 107 15.55 -0.16 5.11
CA ALA A 107 16.07 1.19 5.29
C ALA A 107 15.43 1.87 6.50
N TRP A 108 14.10 1.81 6.61
CA TRP A 108 13.39 2.32 7.78
C TRP A 108 13.73 1.59 9.08
N ALA A 109 13.81 0.26 9.04
CA ALA A 109 14.14 -0.55 10.23
C ALA A 109 15.56 -0.29 10.75
N ASN A 110 16.50 0.07 9.87
CA ASN A 110 17.88 0.39 10.22
C ASN A 110 18.09 1.86 10.60
N SER A 111 17.08 2.71 10.42
CA SER A 111 17.12 4.12 10.82
C SER A 111 16.45 4.28 12.19
N PRO A 112 17.17 4.72 13.24
CA PRO A 112 16.59 4.80 14.60
C PRO A 112 15.30 5.60 14.68
N GLY A 113 15.21 6.75 14.00
CA GLY A 113 14.01 7.60 13.98
C GLY A 113 12.82 6.96 13.28
N HIS A 114 13.04 6.36 12.10
CA HIS A 114 11.98 5.66 11.38
C HIS A 114 11.54 4.38 12.09
N ASN A 115 12.49 3.63 12.65
CA ASN A 115 12.22 2.42 13.40
C ASN A 115 11.41 2.68 14.68
N ALA A 116 11.68 3.79 15.36
CA ALA A 116 10.88 4.23 16.51
C ALA A 116 9.40 4.44 16.14
N ILE A 117 9.12 5.00 14.96
CA ILE A 117 7.74 5.17 14.45
C ILE A 117 7.13 3.83 14.04
N LEU A 118 7.89 2.97 13.33
CA LEU A 118 7.43 1.64 12.95
C LEU A 118 7.00 0.80 14.15
N LEU A 119 7.71 0.92 15.27
CA LEU A 119 7.51 0.13 16.48
C LEU A 119 6.73 0.88 17.58
N ASP A 120 6.21 2.08 17.32
CA ASP A 120 5.39 2.78 18.30
C ASP A 120 4.05 2.05 18.51
N GLY A 121 3.87 1.51 19.71
CA GLY A 121 2.67 0.79 20.13
C GLY A 121 1.43 1.70 20.27
N ASN A 122 1.62 3.02 20.30
CA ASN A 122 0.52 3.98 20.39
C ASN A 122 -0.22 4.17 19.06
N PHE A 123 0.37 3.84 17.93
CA PHE A 123 -0.35 3.88 16.66
C PHE A 123 -1.26 2.66 16.48
N SER A 124 -2.45 2.89 15.91
CA SER A 124 -3.46 1.86 15.63
C SER A 124 -3.82 1.81 14.14
N TYR A 125 -3.48 2.84 13.38
CA TYR A 125 -3.82 2.97 11.97
C TYR A 125 -2.59 3.29 11.14
N VAL A 126 -2.60 2.84 9.87
CA VAL A 126 -1.53 3.10 8.92
C VAL A 126 -2.09 3.31 7.52
N GLY A 127 -1.38 4.11 6.75
CA GLY A 127 -1.54 4.22 5.31
C GLY A 127 -0.18 4.25 4.63
N ALA A 128 -0.12 3.78 3.40
CA ALA A 128 1.08 3.83 2.58
C ALA A 128 0.76 4.43 1.21
N GLY A 129 1.71 5.18 0.68
CA GLY A 129 1.68 5.75 -0.66
C GLY A 129 3.01 5.52 -1.36
N LEU A 130 2.93 5.14 -2.62
CA LEU A 130 4.05 5.03 -3.53
C LEU A 130 3.78 5.91 -4.74
N VAL A 131 4.79 6.66 -5.16
CA VAL A 131 4.82 7.33 -6.46
C VAL A 131 6.14 6.99 -7.15
N GLU A 132 6.04 6.57 -8.39
CA GLU A 132 7.19 6.32 -9.26
C GLU A 132 7.24 7.39 -10.35
N GLY A 133 8.43 7.91 -10.63
CA GLY A 133 8.57 8.99 -11.59
C GLY A 133 10.04 9.38 -11.81
N ARG A 134 10.22 10.62 -12.26
CA ARG A 134 11.55 11.23 -12.35
C ARG A 134 11.71 12.28 -11.27
N PHE A 135 12.74 12.11 -10.44
CA PHE A 135 13.15 13.07 -9.43
C PHE A 135 14.55 13.58 -9.80
N HIS A 136 14.69 14.88 -10.05
CA HIS A 136 15.92 15.48 -10.62
C HIS A 136 16.44 14.71 -11.84
N GLY A 137 15.55 14.38 -12.79
CA GLY A 137 15.89 13.69 -14.03
C GLY A 137 16.13 12.17 -13.90
N ARG A 138 16.20 11.62 -12.69
CA ARG A 138 16.47 10.20 -12.45
C ARG A 138 15.20 9.44 -12.09
N ARG A 139 15.05 8.22 -12.61
CA ARG A 139 13.96 7.35 -12.18
C ARG A 139 14.05 7.07 -10.69
N THR A 140 12.94 7.22 -10.01
CA THR A 140 12.88 7.20 -8.55
C THR A 140 11.53 6.64 -8.10
N SER A 141 11.55 5.82 -7.07
CA SER A 141 10.37 5.44 -6.30
C SER A 141 10.37 6.23 -5.00
N MET A 142 9.23 6.79 -4.65
CA MET A 142 9.08 7.60 -3.44
C MET A 142 7.98 7.03 -2.57
N TRP A 143 8.36 6.59 -1.38
CA TRP A 143 7.48 6.02 -0.38
C TRP A 143 7.17 7.02 0.72
N VAL A 144 5.91 7.06 1.12
CA VAL A 144 5.45 7.72 2.34
C VAL A 144 4.57 6.75 3.10
N MET A 145 4.75 6.66 4.40
CA MET A 145 3.78 6.01 5.29
C MET A 145 3.34 7.00 6.36
N HIS A 146 2.03 7.10 6.54
CA HIS A 146 1.44 7.84 7.64
C HIS A 146 0.85 6.87 8.66
N PHE A 147 1.12 7.14 9.91
CA PHE A 147 0.61 6.41 11.07
C PHE A 147 -0.37 7.29 11.83
N GLY A 148 -1.37 6.70 12.45
CA GLY A 148 -2.39 7.45 13.16
C GLY A 148 -2.92 6.76 14.41
N ARG A 149 -3.29 7.57 15.42
CA ARG A 149 -4.07 7.18 16.59
C ARG A 149 -5.31 8.04 16.65
N LYS A 150 -6.48 7.43 16.81
CA LYS A 150 -7.76 8.11 17.10
C LYS A 150 -7.95 8.31 18.60
#